data_64755cdd88da51ed0e18d144de2f0709
#
_entry.id   64755cdd88da51ed0e18d144de2f0709
#
_cell.length_a   1.000
_cell.length_b   1.000
_cell.length_c   1.000
_cell.angle_alpha   90.00
_cell.angle_beta   90.00
_cell.angle_gamma   90.00
#
_symmetry.space_group_name_H-M   'P 1'
#
loop_
_entity.id
_entity.type
_entity.pdbx_description
1 polymer ?
#
loop_
_entity_poly.entity_id
_entity_poly.type
_entity_poly.pdbx_seq_one_letter_code
_entity_poly.pdbx_strand_id
1 'polypeptide(L)'
;MMGWHAAVFIAAMNCIVCKSDLVESFKVKDSKTYWKCNYCLAKFLDKSHYLDPALEKDRYLEHQNNIDDQGYRDFLSRLANPLKEKLAASEKGLDFGCGHGPALAEMLSSDGFIMDLYDPFFFPNKDIFSKKYDFITCTETAEHFFDPYKEFNVLDGLLVSGGWLGVMTCFLTDEELFGNWHYRRDPTHVVFYAEKTFEVIASQREWSCEIKSKDIVLLKKGY
;
A
#
# COMPACT_ATOMS: atom_id res chain seq x y z
N MET A 1 50.73 -10.14 -15.02
CA MET A 1 49.68 -10.61 -14.11
C MET A 1 48.41 -9.85 -14.48
N MET A 2 47.52 -10.49 -15.24
CA MET A 2 46.23 -9.89 -15.63
C MET A 2 45.24 -10.18 -14.50
N GLY A 3 44.79 -9.11 -13.81
CA GLY A 3 43.78 -9.21 -12.77
C GLY A 3 42.40 -9.46 -13.41
N TRP A 4 41.81 -10.59 -13.11
CA TRP A 4 40.42 -10.91 -13.43
C TRP A 4 39.51 -10.12 -12.49
N HIS A 5 38.89 -9.09 -13.03
CA HIS A 5 37.74 -8.48 -12.32
C HIS A 5 36.57 -9.45 -12.49
N ALA A 6 36.26 -10.15 -11.43
CA ALA A 6 35.01 -10.92 -11.35
C ALA A 6 33.83 -9.94 -11.43
N ALA A 7 33.17 -9.87 -12.58
CA ALA A 7 31.88 -9.21 -12.69
C ALA A 7 30.89 -9.99 -11.79
N VAL A 8 30.50 -9.39 -10.68
CA VAL A 8 29.41 -9.90 -9.87
C VAL A 8 28.15 -9.76 -10.72
N PHE A 9 27.69 -10.85 -11.32
CA PHE A 9 26.37 -10.92 -11.94
C PHE A 9 25.34 -10.77 -10.83
N ILE A 10 24.87 -9.54 -10.61
CA ILE A 10 23.63 -9.32 -9.83
C ILE A 10 22.52 -9.94 -10.68
N ALA A 11 21.89 -11.00 -10.18
CA ALA A 11 20.73 -11.59 -10.84
C ALA A 11 19.73 -10.47 -11.16
N ALA A 12 19.24 -10.42 -12.40
CA ALA A 12 18.30 -9.39 -12.83
C ALA A 12 17.09 -9.40 -11.89
N MET A 13 16.94 -8.35 -11.10
CA MET A 13 15.85 -8.19 -10.15
C MET A 13 14.76 -7.35 -10.82
N ASN A 14 13.53 -7.84 -10.82
CA ASN A 14 12.39 -7.05 -11.27
C ASN A 14 11.79 -6.27 -10.10
N CYS A 15 11.28 -5.08 -10.40
CA CYS A 15 10.54 -4.27 -9.46
C CYS A 15 9.34 -5.04 -8.87
N ILE A 16 9.22 -5.04 -7.56
CA ILE A 16 8.12 -5.75 -6.87
C ILE A 16 6.76 -5.10 -7.12
N VAL A 17 6.75 -3.80 -7.52
CA VAL A 17 5.51 -3.04 -7.78
C VAL A 17 5.05 -3.13 -9.23
N CYS A 18 5.94 -2.86 -10.21
CA CYS A 18 5.54 -2.73 -11.62
C CYS A 18 6.15 -3.80 -12.55
N LYS A 19 6.98 -4.70 -11.99
CA LYS A 19 7.70 -5.77 -12.71
C LYS A 19 8.71 -5.30 -13.77
N SER A 20 9.01 -3.99 -13.87
CA SER A 20 10.11 -3.48 -14.71
C SER A 20 11.45 -4.04 -14.25
N ASP A 21 12.36 -4.26 -15.19
CA ASP A 21 13.76 -4.66 -14.98
C ASP A 21 14.69 -3.47 -14.68
N LEU A 22 14.18 -2.24 -14.72
CA LEU A 22 14.94 -1.01 -14.45
C LEU A 22 15.14 -0.80 -12.95
N VAL A 23 15.74 -1.79 -12.28
CA VAL A 23 15.99 -1.78 -10.83
C VAL A 23 17.49 -1.62 -10.56
N GLU A 24 17.82 -0.75 -9.62
CA GLU A 24 19.20 -0.53 -9.17
C GLU A 24 19.30 -0.54 -7.65
N SER A 25 20.51 -0.74 -7.13
CA SER A 25 20.80 -0.54 -5.72
C SER A 25 20.64 0.94 -5.37
N PHE A 26 19.79 1.23 -4.41
CA PHE A 26 19.48 2.62 -4.05
C PHE A 26 20.28 3.10 -2.85
N LYS A 27 20.18 2.38 -1.71
CA LYS A 27 20.82 2.80 -0.47
C LYS A 27 21.06 1.61 0.46
N VAL A 28 22.16 1.68 1.23
CA VAL A 28 22.36 0.85 2.42
C VAL A 28 22.28 1.77 3.63
N LYS A 29 21.33 1.53 4.54
CA LYS A 29 21.12 2.31 5.74
C LYS A 29 20.73 1.41 6.91
N ASP A 30 21.39 1.60 8.04
CA ASP A 30 21.17 0.79 9.27
C ASP A 30 21.31 -0.73 8.99
N SER A 31 22.34 -1.10 8.20
CA SER A 31 22.61 -2.46 7.70
C SER A 31 21.52 -3.07 6.81
N LYS A 32 20.53 -2.30 6.37
CA LYS A 32 19.48 -2.73 5.45
C LYS A 32 19.76 -2.23 4.04
N THR A 33 19.56 -3.10 3.06
CA THR A 33 19.69 -2.78 1.63
C THR A 33 18.34 -2.39 1.07
N TYR A 34 18.31 -1.32 0.28
CA TYR A 34 17.13 -0.83 -0.43
C TYR A 34 17.40 -0.76 -1.92
N TRP A 35 16.38 -1.06 -2.69
CA TRP A 35 16.36 -1.01 -4.15
C TRP A 35 15.46 0.12 -4.63
N LYS A 36 15.71 0.60 -5.84
CA LYS A 36 14.88 1.61 -6.52
C LYS A 36 14.53 1.13 -7.92
N CYS A 37 13.29 1.33 -8.31
CA CYS A 37 12.84 1.18 -9.69
C CYS A 37 12.92 2.54 -10.41
N ASN A 38 13.69 2.62 -11.48
CA ASN A 38 13.82 3.86 -12.27
C ASN A 38 12.62 4.11 -13.19
N TYR A 39 11.70 3.13 -13.33
CA TYR A 39 10.48 3.29 -14.11
C TYR A 39 9.32 3.86 -13.29
N CYS A 40 8.96 3.21 -12.17
CA CYS A 40 7.84 3.64 -11.34
C CYS A 40 8.25 4.46 -10.10
N LEU A 41 9.55 4.62 -9.86
CA LEU A 41 10.16 5.33 -8.74
C LEU A 41 9.88 4.74 -7.34
N ALA A 42 9.28 3.56 -7.25
CA ALA A 42 9.16 2.84 -5.99
C ALA A 42 10.54 2.51 -5.42
N LYS A 43 10.67 2.61 -4.08
CA LYS A 43 11.80 2.05 -3.34
C LYS A 43 11.29 0.88 -2.52
N PHE A 44 12.14 -0.11 -2.32
CA PHE A 44 11.74 -1.28 -1.56
C PHE A 44 12.92 -1.92 -0.85
N LEU A 45 12.60 -2.53 0.29
CA LEU A 45 13.55 -3.24 1.13
C LEU A 45 13.95 -4.56 0.45
N ASP A 46 15.23 -4.93 0.57
CA ASP A 46 15.66 -6.27 0.16
C ASP A 46 14.97 -7.34 0.99
N LYS A 47 14.52 -8.40 0.34
CA LYS A 47 13.73 -9.48 0.96
C LYS A 47 14.46 -10.17 2.13
N SER A 48 15.79 -10.17 2.13
CA SER A 48 16.58 -10.73 3.22
C SER A 48 16.42 -9.99 4.55
N HIS A 49 15.79 -8.80 4.52
CA HIS A 49 15.56 -7.97 5.69
C HIS A 49 14.08 -7.93 6.13
N TYR A 50 13.20 -8.72 5.49
CA TYR A 50 11.80 -8.80 5.91
C TYR A 50 11.69 -9.44 7.28
N LEU A 51 10.76 -8.95 8.07
CA LEU A 51 10.47 -9.54 9.38
C LEU A 51 9.84 -10.93 9.24
N ASP A 52 10.05 -11.74 10.26
CA ASP A 52 9.25 -12.95 10.47
C ASP A 52 7.78 -12.55 10.74
N PRO A 53 6.78 -13.30 10.21
CA PRO A 53 5.36 -12.98 10.40
C PRO A 53 4.90 -12.85 11.85
N ALA A 54 5.54 -13.55 12.79
CA ALA A 54 5.21 -13.42 14.22
C ALA A 54 5.65 -12.07 14.78
N LEU A 55 6.86 -11.62 14.43
CA LEU A 55 7.39 -10.31 14.82
C LEU A 55 6.61 -9.16 14.14
N GLU A 56 6.17 -9.37 12.91
CA GLU A 56 5.33 -8.43 12.19
C GLU A 56 3.98 -8.23 12.91
N LYS A 57 3.31 -9.32 13.30
CA LYS A 57 2.06 -9.27 14.05
C LYS A 57 2.21 -8.58 15.41
N ASP A 58 3.28 -8.89 16.14
CA ASP A 58 3.57 -8.24 17.43
C ASP A 58 3.73 -6.73 17.27
N ARG A 59 4.41 -6.30 16.19
CA ARG A 59 4.55 -4.87 15.86
C ARG A 59 3.22 -4.19 15.60
N TYR A 60 2.28 -4.84 14.89
CA TYR A 60 0.94 -4.28 14.64
C TYR A 60 0.11 -4.13 15.92
N LEU A 61 0.33 -4.99 16.92
CA LEU A 61 -0.36 -4.88 18.21
C LEU A 61 0.14 -3.69 19.07
N GLU A 62 1.30 -3.11 18.74
CA GLU A 62 1.80 -1.90 19.41
C GLU A 62 1.08 -0.63 18.93
N HIS A 63 0.41 -0.68 17.76
CA HIS A 63 -0.33 0.47 17.23
C HIS A 63 -1.61 0.68 18.04
N GLN A 64 -1.84 1.92 18.48
CA GLN A 64 -3.04 2.28 19.23
C GLN A 64 -4.14 2.76 18.27
N ASN A 65 -4.81 1.82 17.61
CA ASN A 65 -5.91 2.10 16.69
C ASN A 65 -7.25 2.07 17.45
N ASN A 66 -7.42 2.99 18.40
CA ASN A 66 -8.69 3.08 19.13
C ASN A 66 -9.76 3.70 18.22
N ILE A 67 -10.85 2.97 18.01
CA ILE A 67 -11.98 3.40 17.16
C ILE A 67 -12.67 4.67 17.65
N ASP A 68 -12.58 4.97 18.94
CA ASP A 68 -13.16 6.16 19.58
C ASP A 68 -12.20 7.36 19.65
N ASP A 69 -10.92 7.18 19.24
CA ASP A 69 -9.96 8.27 19.26
C ASP A 69 -10.25 9.28 18.15
N GLN A 70 -10.56 10.52 18.54
CA GLN A 70 -10.93 11.57 17.60
C GLN A 70 -9.78 11.95 16.67
N GLY A 71 -8.53 11.97 17.17
CA GLY A 71 -7.36 12.29 16.35
C GLY A 71 -7.12 11.25 15.26
N TYR A 72 -7.34 9.97 15.59
CA TYR A 72 -7.27 8.87 14.63
C TYR A 72 -8.40 8.95 13.59
N ARG A 73 -9.64 9.25 14.03
CA ARG A 73 -10.79 9.48 13.12
C ARG A 73 -10.56 10.68 12.19
N ASP A 74 -10.01 11.76 12.69
CA ASP A 74 -9.66 12.94 11.87
C ASP A 74 -8.58 12.58 10.83
N PHE A 75 -7.57 11.79 11.21
CA PHE A 75 -6.57 11.27 10.29
C PHE A 75 -7.20 10.44 9.17
N LEU A 76 -8.06 9.48 9.50
CA LEU A 76 -8.76 8.62 8.54
C LEU A 76 -9.73 9.40 7.65
N SER A 77 -10.33 10.48 8.16
CA SER A 77 -11.23 11.36 7.42
C SER A 77 -10.57 12.01 6.20
N ARG A 78 -9.25 12.10 6.19
CA ARG A 78 -8.48 12.64 5.07
C ARG A 78 -8.63 11.78 3.80
N LEU A 79 -8.78 10.45 3.96
CA LEU A 79 -9.13 9.53 2.87
C LEU A 79 -10.65 9.40 2.70
N ALA A 80 -11.38 9.23 3.80
CA ALA A 80 -12.82 8.99 3.76
C ALA A 80 -13.58 10.11 3.03
N ASN A 81 -13.26 11.39 3.32
CA ASN A 81 -14.00 12.51 2.77
C ASN A 81 -13.91 12.60 1.24
N PRO A 82 -12.72 12.66 0.60
CA PRO A 82 -12.63 12.72 -0.85
C PRO A 82 -13.11 11.42 -1.54
N LEU A 83 -13.08 10.27 -0.86
CA LEU A 83 -13.62 9.02 -1.39
C LEU A 83 -15.15 9.06 -1.40
N LYS A 84 -15.80 9.50 -0.31
CA LYS A 84 -17.27 9.63 -0.22
C LYS A 84 -17.87 10.52 -1.31
N GLU A 85 -17.15 11.56 -1.76
CA GLU A 85 -17.59 12.41 -2.88
C GLU A 85 -17.72 11.64 -4.22
N LYS A 86 -17.12 10.46 -4.32
CA LYS A 86 -17.12 9.61 -5.51
C LYS A 86 -18.17 8.49 -5.46
N LEU A 87 -18.76 8.25 -4.30
CA LEU A 87 -19.60 7.09 -4.01
C LEU A 87 -21.08 7.47 -3.99
N ALA A 88 -21.93 6.51 -4.35
CA ALA A 88 -23.38 6.59 -4.14
C ALA A 88 -23.78 6.00 -2.78
N ALA A 89 -24.95 6.38 -2.30
CA ALA A 89 -25.46 5.86 -1.04
C ALA A 89 -25.63 4.34 -1.07
N SER A 90 -25.32 3.67 0.05
CA SER A 90 -25.47 2.23 0.26
C SER A 90 -24.56 1.34 -0.60
N GLU A 91 -23.53 1.90 -1.23
CA GLU A 91 -22.53 1.10 -1.93
C GLU A 91 -21.78 0.18 -0.96
N LYS A 92 -21.27 -0.93 -1.52
CA LYS A 92 -20.53 -1.95 -0.77
C LYS A 92 -19.05 -1.68 -0.80
N GLY A 93 -18.46 -1.55 0.39
CA GLY A 93 -17.03 -1.33 0.58
C GLY A 93 -16.32 -2.50 1.23
N LEU A 94 -15.02 -2.57 1.00
CA LEU A 94 -14.09 -3.44 1.71
C LEU A 94 -13.00 -2.57 2.34
N ASP A 95 -12.75 -2.72 3.64
CA ASP A 95 -11.56 -2.18 4.29
C ASP A 95 -10.47 -3.26 4.29
N PHE A 96 -9.49 -3.09 3.37
CA PHE A 96 -8.43 -4.07 3.12
C PHE A 96 -7.16 -3.70 3.89
N GLY A 97 -6.79 -4.55 4.84
CA GLY A 97 -5.74 -4.26 5.83
C GLY A 97 -6.28 -3.39 6.97
N CYS A 98 -7.49 -3.70 7.44
CA CYS A 98 -8.21 -2.89 8.43
C CYS A 98 -7.60 -2.89 9.84
N GLY A 99 -6.56 -3.71 10.08
CA GLY A 99 -5.93 -3.84 11.38
C GLY A 99 -6.85 -4.40 12.46
N HIS A 100 -6.47 -4.24 13.73
CA HIS A 100 -7.26 -4.72 14.86
C HIS A 100 -8.36 -3.75 15.31
N GLY A 101 -8.28 -2.47 14.90
CA GLY A 101 -9.26 -1.42 15.23
C GLY A 101 -9.82 -0.77 13.96
N PRO A 102 -10.85 -1.35 13.31
CA PRO A 102 -11.33 -0.95 11.97
C PRO A 102 -12.16 0.35 12.01
N ALA A 103 -11.57 1.46 12.52
CA ALA A 103 -12.24 2.74 12.70
C ALA A 103 -12.75 3.33 11.38
N LEU A 104 -12.01 3.15 10.26
CA LEU A 104 -12.45 3.67 8.96
C LEU A 104 -13.73 2.97 8.48
N ALA A 105 -13.78 1.64 8.60
CA ALA A 105 -14.96 0.88 8.21
C ALA A 105 -16.19 1.24 9.11
N GLU A 106 -15.97 1.47 10.40
CA GLU A 106 -17.02 1.91 11.32
C GLU A 106 -17.54 3.31 10.94
N MET A 107 -16.64 4.26 10.61
CA MET A 107 -17.01 5.60 10.14
C MET A 107 -17.86 5.53 8.87
N LEU A 108 -17.41 4.75 7.86
CA LEU A 108 -18.14 4.58 6.60
C LEU A 108 -19.45 3.86 6.78
N SER A 109 -19.53 2.87 7.70
CA SER A 109 -20.80 2.21 8.05
C SER A 109 -21.79 3.18 8.69
N SER A 110 -21.32 4.08 9.56
CA SER A 110 -22.13 5.14 10.16
C SER A 110 -22.65 6.16 9.13
N ASP A 111 -21.92 6.33 8.03
CA ASP A 111 -22.33 7.16 6.88
C ASP A 111 -23.29 6.42 5.92
N GLY A 112 -23.64 5.14 6.21
CA GLY A 112 -24.62 4.36 5.47
C GLY A 112 -24.07 3.43 4.40
N PHE A 113 -22.76 3.22 4.34
CA PHE A 113 -22.12 2.23 3.45
C PHE A 113 -22.17 0.82 4.07
N ILE A 114 -22.13 -0.22 3.24
CA ILE A 114 -22.09 -1.62 3.68
C ILE A 114 -20.65 -2.09 3.65
N MET A 115 -20.02 -2.25 4.83
CA MET A 115 -18.59 -2.54 4.93
C MET A 115 -18.31 -4.01 5.26
N ASP A 116 -17.43 -4.63 4.45
CA ASP A 116 -16.71 -5.86 4.81
C ASP A 116 -15.31 -5.49 5.33
N LEU A 117 -14.72 -6.37 6.13
CA LEU A 117 -13.38 -6.23 6.70
C LEU A 117 -12.48 -7.35 6.24
N TYR A 118 -11.22 -7.04 5.95
CA TYR A 118 -10.16 -8.01 5.75
C TYR A 118 -8.84 -7.53 6.34
N ASP A 119 -8.24 -8.41 7.11
CA ASP A 119 -6.86 -8.29 7.58
C ASP A 119 -6.30 -9.71 7.79
N PRO A 120 -5.10 -10.05 7.31
CA PRO A 120 -4.57 -11.41 7.40
C PRO A 120 -4.35 -11.88 8.85
N PHE A 121 -4.15 -10.97 9.81
CA PHE A 121 -3.88 -11.27 11.21
C PHE A 121 -5.11 -11.14 12.11
N PHE A 122 -5.99 -10.17 11.82
CA PHE A 122 -7.08 -9.76 12.73
C PHE A 122 -8.46 -10.11 12.19
N PHE A 123 -8.67 -10.05 10.88
CA PHE A 123 -9.94 -10.37 10.20
C PHE A 123 -9.70 -11.28 8.98
N PRO A 124 -9.22 -12.52 9.17
CA PRO A 124 -8.74 -13.40 8.07
C PRO A 124 -9.89 -14.07 7.30
N ASN A 125 -11.00 -13.35 7.07
CA ASN A 125 -12.15 -13.88 6.34
C ASN A 125 -11.84 -13.98 4.85
N LYS A 126 -11.69 -15.20 4.34
CA LYS A 126 -11.39 -15.48 2.93
C LYS A 126 -12.61 -15.38 2.01
N ASP A 127 -13.82 -15.30 2.54
CA ASP A 127 -15.05 -15.20 1.73
C ASP A 127 -15.09 -13.87 0.95
N ILE A 128 -14.36 -12.85 1.40
CA ILE A 128 -14.22 -11.57 0.71
C ILE A 128 -13.68 -11.75 -0.72
N PHE A 129 -12.83 -12.75 -0.96
CA PHE A 129 -12.23 -12.99 -2.28
C PHE A 129 -13.21 -13.56 -3.31
N SER A 130 -14.40 -13.99 -2.90
CA SER A 130 -15.50 -14.41 -3.77
C SER A 130 -16.51 -13.30 -4.08
N LYS A 131 -16.34 -12.12 -3.47
CA LYS A 131 -17.26 -10.98 -3.59
C LYS A 131 -16.73 -9.91 -4.56
N LYS A 132 -17.58 -8.94 -4.85
CA LYS A 132 -17.24 -7.71 -5.58
C LYS A 132 -17.67 -6.50 -4.76
N TYR A 133 -16.90 -5.42 -4.89
CA TYR A 133 -17.09 -4.19 -4.12
C TYR A 133 -17.13 -2.98 -5.04
N ASP A 134 -18.00 -2.04 -4.69
CA ASP A 134 -18.10 -0.76 -5.38
C ASP A 134 -16.89 0.13 -5.04
N PHE A 135 -16.36 -0.03 -3.82
CA PHE A 135 -15.12 0.62 -3.43
C PHE A 135 -14.29 -0.24 -2.45
N ILE A 136 -12.99 0.06 -2.37
CA ILE A 136 -12.07 -0.54 -1.41
C ILE A 136 -11.26 0.58 -0.76
N THR A 137 -11.04 0.51 0.55
CA THR A 137 -10.06 1.31 1.29
C THR A 137 -8.82 0.46 1.61
N CYS A 138 -7.64 1.07 1.51
CA CYS A 138 -6.36 0.47 1.83
C CYS A 138 -5.50 1.55 2.51
N THR A 139 -5.58 1.63 3.85
CA THR A 139 -5.05 2.74 4.65
C THR A 139 -3.91 2.26 5.53
N GLU A 140 -2.70 2.88 5.38
CA GLU A 140 -1.48 2.48 6.09
C GLU A 140 -1.27 0.95 6.02
N THR A 141 -1.38 0.41 4.81
CA THR A 141 -1.34 -1.03 4.52
C THR A 141 -0.47 -1.35 3.31
N ALA A 142 -0.54 -0.51 2.25
CA ALA A 142 0.17 -0.78 0.99
C ALA A 142 1.69 -0.86 1.17
N GLU A 143 2.28 -0.14 2.11
CA GLU A 143 3.70 -0.16 2.47
C GLU A 143 4.18 -1.49 3.05
N HIS A 144 3.25 -2.33 3.52
CA HIS A 144 3.52 -3.66 4.08
C HIS A 144 3.42 -4.78 3.03
N PHE A 145 3.02 -4.50 1.80
CA PHE A 145 2.86 -5.52 0.76
C PHE A 145 4.20 -6.14 0.34
N PHE A 146 4.39 -7.42 0.59
CA PHE A 146 5.58 -8.16 0.15
C PHE A 146 5.65 -8.38 -1.37
N ASP A 147 4.50 -8.42 -2.04
CA ASP A 147 4.36 -8.42 -3.50
C ASP A 147 3.24 -7.45 -3.93
N PRO A 148 3.52 -6.13 -3.96
CA PRO A 148 2.51 -5.13 -4.31
C PRO A 148 1.85 -5.37 -5.67
N TYR A 149 2.60 -5.89 -6.65
CA TYR A 149 2.02 -6.21 -7.96
C TYR A 149 0.87 -7.21 -7.86
N LYS A 150 1.07 -8.26 -7.07
CA LYS A 150 0.06 -9.29 -6.82
C LYS A 150 -1.12 -8.72 -6.02
N GLU A 151 -0.83 -7.95 -4.95
CA GLU A 151 -1.89 -7.39 -4.10
C GLU A 151 -2.78 -6.40 -4.88
N PHE A 152 -2.20 -5.51 -5.70
CA PHE A 152 -3.00 -4.64 -6.56
C PHE A 152 -3.81 -5.40 -7.63
N ASN A 153 -3.35 -6.57 -8.09
CA ASN A 153 -4.15 -7.44 -8.97
C ASN A 153 -5.31 -8.10 -8.21
N VAL A 154 -5.11 -8.45 -6.93
CA VAL A 154 -6.19 -8.95 -6.06
C VAL A 154 -7.24 -7.87 -5.88
N LEU A 155 -6.83 -6.63 -5.55
CA LEU A 155 -7.73 -5.49 -5.39
C LEU A 155 -8.49 -5.18 -6.69
N ASP A 156 -7.82 -5.24 -7.85
CA ASP A 156 -8.48 -5.15 -9.17
C ASP A 156 -9.55 -6.23 -9.34
N GLY A 157 -9.20 -7.46 -9.00
CA GLY A 157 -10.12 -8.60 -9.07
C GLY A 157 -11.35 -8.43 -8.18
N LEU A 158 -11.25 -7.69 -7.07
CA LEU A 158 -12.34 -7.46 -6.11
C LEU A 158 -13.24 -6.28 -6.49
N LEU A 159 -12.72 -5.29 -7.22
CA LEU A 159 -13.51 -4.12 -7.65
C LEU A 159 -14.47 -4.46 -8.79
N VAL A 160 -15.67 -3.88 -8.77
CA VAL A 160 -16.54 -3.80 -9.94
C VAL A 160 -15.95 -2.85 -10.98
N SER A 161 -16.39 -2.93 -12.25
CA SER A 161 -16.08 -1.91 -13.25
C SER A 161 -16.61 -0.55 -12.79
N GLY A 162 -15.80 0.51 -12.91
CA GLY A 162 -16.12 1.85 -12.41
C GLY A 162 -15.95 2.02 -10.90
N GLY A 163 -15.59 0.97 -10.16
CA GLY A 163 -15.37 1.01 -8.71
C GLY A 163 -14.10 1.79 -8.31
N TRP A 164 -14.02 2.21 -7.05
CA TRP A 164 -12.95 3.04 -6.52
C TRP A 164 -12.05 2.31 -5.53
N LEU A 165 -10.75 2.55 -5.61
CA LEU A 165 -9.77 2.18 -4.60
C LEU A 165 -9.19 3.45 -3.99
N GLY A 166 -9.44 3.65 -2.70
CA GLY A 166 -8.78 4.70 -1.92
C GLY A 166 -7.57 4.14 -1.19
N VAL A 167 -6.38 4.69 -1.47
CA VAL A 167 -5.14 4.29 -0.77
C VAL A 167 -4.61 5.48 0.02
N MET A 168 -4.26 5.24 1.28
CA MET A 168 -3.49 6.16 2.10
C MET A 168 -2.19 5.49 2.52
N THR A 169 -1.05 6.07 2.11
CA THR A 169 0.31 5.65 2.44
C THR A 169 1.25 6.82 2.17
N CYS A 170 2.25 7.04 2.99
CA CYS A 170 3.10 8.22 2.87
C CYS A 170 4.01 8.15 1.64
N PHE A 171 3.91 9.13 0.71
CA PHE A 171 4.74 9.16 -0.49
C PHE A 171 6.14 9.70 -0.19
N LEU A 172 7.15 9.06 -0.78
CA LEU A 172 8.49 9.58 -0.75
C LEU A 172 8.63 10.69 -1.80
N THR A 173 8.76 11.93 -1.33
CA THR A 173 8.87 13.13 -2.18
C THR A 173 10.31 13.54 -2.44
N ASP A 174 11.25 13.19 -1.54
CA ASP A 174 12.66 13.53 -1.63
C ASP A 174 13.54 12.32 -1.26
N GLU A 175 14.32 11.87 -2.24
CA GLU A 175 15.21 10.71 -2.07
C GLU A 175 16.36 10.97 -1.08
N GLU A 176 16.80 12.23 -0.93
CA GLU A 176 17.88 12.56 0.01
C GLU A 176 17.42 12.37 1.47
N LEU A 177 16.16 12.64 1.74
CA LEU A 177 15.56 12.47 3.07
C LEU A 177 15.34 11.01 3.45
N PHE A 178 15.32 10.07 2.49
CA PHE A 178 14.99 8.67 2.70
C PHE A 178 15.74 8.05 3.90
N GLY A 179 17.03 8.31 4.02
CA GLY A 179 17.86 7.73 5.08
C GLY A 179 17.42 8.09 6.50
N ASN A 180 16.83 9.27 6.69
CA ASN A 180 16.37 9.81 7.97
C ASN A 180 14.85 9.87 8.10
N TRP A 181 14.12 9.47 7.08
CA TRP A 181 12.67 9.50 7.04
C TRP A 181 12.05 8.58 8.09
N HIS A 182 11.15 9.10 8.92
CA HIS A 182 10.54 8.35 10.02
C HIS A 182 9.76 7.13 9.52
N TYR A 183 9.05 7.25 8.39
CA TYR A 183 8.24 6.20 7.79
C TYR A 183 9.07 4.95 7.41
N ARG A 184 10.33 5.13 6.97
CA ARG A 184 11.27 4.05 6.71
C ARG A 184 11.72 3.30 7.99
N ARG A 185 11.59 3.94 9.16
CA ARG A 185 12.09 3.36 10.42
C ARG A 185 11.18 2.26 10.95
N ASP A 186 9.92 2.22 10.51
CA ASP A 186 9.07 1.08 10.84
C ASP A 186 9.62 -0.17 10.16
N PRO A 187 9.95 -1.24 10.92
CA PRO A 187 10.57 -2.43 10.36
C PRO A 187 9.63 -3.27 9.51
N THR A 188 8.33 -3.02 9.56
CA THR A 188 7.29 -3.69 8.75
C THR A 188 7.06 -3.00 7.41
N HIS A 189 7.58 -1.77 7.22
CA HIS A 189 7.48 -1.06 5.93
C HIS A 189 8.53 -1.61 4.96
N VAL A 190 8.09 -2.30 3.93
CA VAL A 190 8.94 -2.97 2.93
C VAL A 190 8.92 -2.28 1.57
N VAL A 191 7.92 -1.45 1.28
CA VAL A 191 7.82 -0.70 0.02
C VAL A 191 7.43 0.75 0.28
N PHE A 192 8.02 1.66 -0.51
CA PHE A 192 7.88 3.11 -0.38
C PHE A 192 7.49 3.68 -1.74
N TYR A 193 6.31 4.24 -1.80
CA TYR A 193 5.70 4.74 -3.02
C TYR A 193 6.05 6.21 -3.26
N ALA A 194 6.02 6.60 -4.53
CA ALA A 194 5.96 7.98 -4.99
C ALA A 194 4.64 8.18 -5.76
N GLU A 195 4.25 9.41 -6.05
CA GLU A 195 3.09 9.68 -6.90
C GLU A 195 3.19 8.94 -8.24
N LYS A 196 4.39 8.98 -8.87
CA LYS A 196 4.68 8.24 -10.10
C LYS A 196 4.42 6.73 -10.00
N THR A 197 4.60 6.15 -8.82
CA THR A 197 4.35 4.74 -8.61
C THR A 197 2.86 4.42 -8.82
N PHE A 198 1.96 5.24 -8.27
CA PHE A 198 0.52 5.05 -8.44
C PHE A 198 0.03 5.34 -9.85
N GLU A 199 0.62 6.32 -10.55
CA GLU A 199 0.35 6.53 -11.98
C GLU A 199 0.69 5.28 -12.81
N VAL A 200 1.82 4.61 -12.52
CA VAL A 200 2.21 3.38 -13.21
C VAL A 200 1.30 2.20 -12.83
N ILE A 201 0.95 2.04 -11.54
CA ILE A 201 -0.01 1.03 -11.08
C ILE A 201 -1.34 1.18 -11.82
N ALA A 202 -1.84 2.41 -11.91
CA ALA A 202 -3.09 2.73 -12.60
C ALA A 202 -3.00 2.44 -14.10
N SER A 203 -1.94 2.91 -14.77
CA SER A 203 -1.73 2.68 -16.21
C SER A 203 -1.68 1.20 -16.57
N GLN A 204 -1.05 0.36 -15.74
CA GLN A 204 -0.96 -1.09 -15.97
C GLN A 204 -2.31 -1.82 -15.87
N ARG A 205 -3.32 -1.18 -15.27
CA ARG A 205 -4.66 -1.75 -15.03
C ARG A 205 -5.78 -0.99 -15.72
N GLU A 206 -5.42 -0.03 -16.58
CA GLU A 206 -6.40 0.84 -17.25
C GLU A 206 -7.30 1.60 -16.27
N TRP A 207 -6.73 1.97 -15.11
CA TRP A 207 -7.39 2.77 -14.10
C TRP A 207 -7.08 4.26 -14.28
N SER A 208 -7.99 5.13 -13.86
CA SER A 208 -7.66 6.54 -13.64
C SER A 208 -7.02 6.74 -12.27
N CYS A 209 -6.18 7.77 -12.14
CA CYS A 209 -5.42 8.07 -10.93
C CYS A 209 -5.62 9.53 -10.54
N GLU A 210 -6.09 9.77 -9.33
CA GLU A 210 -6.25 11.10 -8.74
C GLU A 210 -5.40 11.20 -7.47
N ILE A 211 -4.25 11.89 -7.53
CA ILE A 211 -3.46 12.23 -6.33
C ILE A 211 -4.17 13.35 -5.59
N LYS A 212 -4.56 13.11 -4.35
CA LYS A 212 -5.31 14.08 -3.53
C LYS A 212 -4.41 14.86 -2.57
N SER A 213 -3.34 14.21 -2.08
CA SER A 213 -2.34 14.80 -1.20
C SER A 213 -1.05 13.99 -1.25
N LYS A 214 -0.06 14.37 -0.45
CA LYS A 214 1.25 13.67 -0.34
C LYS A 214 1.18 12.22 0.19
N ASP A 215 0.00 11.73 0.49
CA ASP A 215 -0.23 10.42 1.09
C ASP A 215 -1.58 9.79 0.71
N ILE A 216 -2.36 10.44 -0.17
CA ILE A 216 -3.69 9.94 -0.57
C ILE A 216 -3.82 9.91 -2.08
N VAL A 217 -4.21 8.75 -2.59
CA VAL A 217 -4.56 8.55 -3.98
C VAL A 217 -5.92 7.85 -4.09
N LEU A 218 -6.74 8.31 -5.04
CA LEU A 218 -7.96 7.63 -5.46
C LEU A 218 -7.73 7.06 -6.87
N LEU A 219 -7.98 5.78 -7.01
CA LEU A 219 -7.85 5.04 -8.26
C LEU A 219 -9.24 4.54 -8.67
N LYS A 220 -9.63 4.76 -9.93
CA LYS A 220 -10.91 4.30 -10.45
C LYS A 220 -10.68 3.22 -11.49
N LYS A 221 -11.28 2.05 -11.29
CA LYS A 221 -11.25 0.97 -12.27
C LYS A 221 -11.98 1.38 -13.56
N GLY A 222 -11.40 1.04 -14.71
CA GLY A 222 -12.06 1.19 -16.02
C GLY A 222 -13.35 0.37 -16.14
N TYR A 223 -14.11 0.65 -17.17
CA TYR A 223 -15.34 -0.08 -17.50
C TYR A 223 -15.05 -1.34 -18.31
#